data_cfa6f0e06c8d27ccdbbdbd6d05dc836a
#
_entry.id   cfa6f0e06c8d27ccdbbdbd6d05dc836a
#
_cell.length_a   1.000
_cell.length_b   1.000
_cell.length_c   1.000
_cell.angle_alpha   90.00
_cell.angle_beta   90.00
_cell.angle_gamma   90.00
#
_symmetry.space_group_name_H-M   'P 1'
#
loop_
_entity.id
_entity.type
_entity.pdbx_description
1 polymer ?
#
loop_
_entity_poly.entity_id
_entity_poly.type
_entity_poly.pdbx_seq_one_letter_code
_entity_poly.pdbx_strand_id
1 'polypeptide(L)'
;MIVFLVGAASSFASTQGLNQIATPDMPPEGDLSLSFQAQGQKLGNPYQVQAEMGLSKWFEVAIFKGFEPNELIFGTEIGLLTKEPYLLSIGFSNWSPHSHVDPQPYIEVGYWGDHHKFTAGVAYAESHTEAILGYAYDFNDTWRVQVDFQSGSGNSSTIGIVWSINDDCQLNPAIYVTNDRPHEVLGYVSFTYTFHVWGGKK
;
A
#
# COMPACT_ATOMS: atom_id res chain seq x y z
N MET A 1 10.76 6.99 34.83
CA MET A 1 9.67 7.23 33.87
C MET A 1 10.20 6.73 32.52
N ILE A 2 9.83 5.52 32.15
CA ILE A 2 10.26 4.91 30.87
C ILE A 2 9.18 5.34 29.86
N VAL A 3 9.57 6.22 28.95
CA VAL A 3 8.72 6.60 27.81
C VAL A 3 8.92 5.49 26.77
N PHE A 4 7.93 4.62 26.60
CA PHE A 4 7.84 3.77 25.44
C PHE A 4 7.49 4.65 24.24
N LEU A 5 8.47 4.97 23.41
CA LEU A 5 8.23 5.42 22.05
C LEU A 5 7.66 4.20 21.29
N VAL A 6 6.34 4.14 21.19
CA VAL A 6 5.68 3.27 20.24
C VAL A 6 5.94 3.91 18.87
N GLY A 7 6.89 3.36 18.13
CA GLY A 7 7.08 3.72 16.73
C GLY A 7 5.75 3.46 15.99
N ALA A 8 5.17 4.49 15.41
CA ALA A 8 4.01 4.33 14.56
C ALA A 8 4.47 3.55 13.32
N ALA A 9 3.97 2.34 13.13
CA ALA A 9 4.20 1.61 11.89
C ALA A 9 3.59 2.41 10.75
N SER A 10 4.39 2.69 9.74
CA SER A 10 3.98 3.41 8.55
C SER A 10 3.04 2.52 7.73
N SER A 11 1.76 2.89 7.65
CA SER A 11 0.81 2.25 6.76
C SER A 11 0.70 3.13 5.51
N PHE A 12 1.08 2.62 4.34
CA PHE A 12 0.90 3.36 3.10
C PHE A 12 -0.58 3.47 2.73
N ALA A 13 -0.95 4.67 2.29
CA ALA A 13 -2.28 4.98 1.83
C ALA A 13 -2.39 4.74 0.32
N SER A 14 -2.25 3.49 -0.13
CA SER A 14 -2.56 3.07 -1.49
C SER A 14 -3.14 1.66 -1.47
N THR A 15 -4.21 1.40 -2.23
CA THR A 15 -4.81 0.06 -2.37
C THR A 15 -4.22 -0.69 -3.56
N GLN A 16 -3.70 0.00 -4.55
CA GLN A 16 -2.99 -0.58 -5.70
C GLN A 16 -1.56 -0.99 -5.34
N GLY A 17 -1.27 -1.12 -4.06
CA GLY A 17 0.01 -1.58 -3.56
C GLY A 17 0.20 -3.08 -3.61
N LEU A 18 1.39 -3.50 -3.24
CA LEU A 18 1.66 -4.87 -2.83
C LEU A 18 1.11 -5.10 -1.41
N ASN A 19 1.81 -5.82 -0.54
CA ASN A 19 1.28 -6.04 0.81
C ASN A 19 1.42 -4.81 1.72
N GLN A 20 2.55 -4.10 1.60
CA GLN A 20 2.89 -2.95 2.45
C GLN A 20 3.16 -1.67 1.65
N ILE A 21 3.81 -1.77 0.50
CA ILE A 21 4.24 -0.62 -0.29
C ILE A 21 3.20 -0.21 -1.34
N ALA A 22 3.18 1.09 -1.70
CA ALA A 22 2.52 1.57 -2.90
C ALA A 22 3.17 0.99 -4.16
N THR A 23 2.52 1.13 -5.29
CA THR A 23 3.05 0.77 -6.60
C THR A 23 2.69 1.86 -7.62
N PRO A 24 3.54 2.13 -8.63
CA PRO A 24 3.38 3.27 -9.52
C PRO A 24 2.28 3.11 -10.58
N ASP A 25 1.39 2.14 -10.45
CA ASP A 25 0.23 1.98 -11.31
C ASP A 25 -0.99 2.69 -10.74
N MET A 26 -1.59 3.53 -11.54
CA MET A 26 -2.78 4.28 -11.14
C MET A 26 -4.04 3.43 -11.30
N PRO A 27 -4.97 3.47 -10.33
CA PRO A 27 -6.28 2.89 -10.53
C PRO A 27 -6.98 3.55 -11.72
N PRO A 28 -7.82 2.82 -12.47
CA PRO A 28 -8.60 3.38 -13.56
C PRO A 28 -9.41 4.59 -13.11
N GLU A 29 -9.54 5.58 -14.00
CA GLU A 29 -10.35 6.77 -13.74
C GLU A 29 -11.81 6.40 -13.43
N GLY A 30 -12.29 6.84 -12.27
CA GLY A 30 -13.64 6.54 -11.78
C GLY A 30 -13.78 5.26 -10.99
N ASP A 31 -12.71 4.49 -10.81
CA ASP A 31 -12.72 3.34 -9.91
C ASP A 31 -12.53 3.79 -8.47
N LEU A 32 -13.41 3.31 -7.60
CA LEU A 32 -13.35 3.46 -6.16
C LEU A 32 -13.17 2.09 -5.52
N SER A 33 -12.03 1.83 -4.94
CA SER A 33 -11.74 0.63 -4.18
C SER A 33 -11.99 0.86 -2.69
N LEU A 34 -12.75 -0.03 -2.07
CA LEU A 34 -12.93 -0.08 -0.63
C LEU A 34 -12.28 -1.34 -0.09
N SER A 35 -11.34 -1.19 0.83
CA SER A 35 -10.67 -2.30 1.48
C SER A 35 -10.96 -2.33 2.97
N PHE A 36 -11.20 -3.53 3.50
CA PHE A 36 -11.17 -3.82 4.91
C PHE A 36 -9.90 -4.63 5.22
N GLN A 37 -9.13 -4.16 6.20
CA GLN A 37 -7.85 -4.75 6.57
C GLN A 37 -7.87 -5.17 8.04
N ALA A 38 -7.31 -6.36 8.31
CA ALA A 38 -7.02 -6.84 9.65
C ALA A 38 -5.57 -7.30 9.73
N GLN A 39 -4.86 -6.87 10.77
CA GLN A 39 -3.42 -7.13 10.91
C GLN A 39 -2.99 -7.29 12.36
N GLY A 40 -1.79 -7.85 12.56
CA GLY A 40 -1.18 -7.91 13.88
C GLY A 40 -1.01 -6.52 14.47
N GLN A 41 -1.37 -6.32 15.73
CA GLN A 41 -1.38 -5.02 16.42
C GLN A 41 -0.04 -4.25 16.36
N LYS A 42 1.07 -4.96 16.20
CA LYS A 42 2.40 -4.33 16.06
C LYS A 42 2.68 -3.75 14.67
N LEU A 43 1.86 -4.07 13.67
CA LEU A 43 1.89 -3.41 12.36
C LEU A 43 1.12 -2.07 12.35
N GLY A 44 0.68 -1.61 13.50
CA GLY A 44 -0.13 -0.40 13.64
C GLY A 44 -1.58 -0.73 13.99
N ASN A 45 -2.51 -0.06 13.34
CA ASN A 45 -3.93 -0.22 13.61
C ASN A 45 -4.41 -1.64 13.26
N PRO A 46 -4.92 -2.45 14.21
CA PRO A 46 -5.28 -3.84 13.95
C PRO A 46 -6.46 -4.00 12.98
N TYR A 47 -7.30 -2.97 12.89
CA TYR A 47 -8.44 -2.94 11.95
C TYR A 47 -8.51 -1.60 11.25
N GLN A 48 -8.58 -1.64 9.93
CA GLN A 48 -8.63 -0.44 9.09
C GLN A 48 -9.64 -0.62 7.97
N VAL A 49 -10.23 0.50 7.56
CA VAL A 49 -10.96 0.62 6.30
C VAL A 49 -10.22 1.64 5.44
N GLN A 50 -10.03 1.31 4.18
CA GLN A 50 -9.39 2.16 3.20
C GLN A 50 -10.35 2.42 2.05
N ALA A 51 -10.35 3.65 1.56
CA ALA A 51 -10.98 4.05 0.32
C ALA A 51 -9.92 4.67 -0.58
N GLU A 52 -9.85 4.22 -1.81
CA GLU A 52 -8.94 4.75 -2.82
C GLU A 52 -9.68 4.99 -4.12
N MET A 53 -9.36 6.08 -4.79
CA MET A 53 -10.07 6.50 -5.99
C MET A 53 -9.13 7.05 -7.06
N GLY A 54 -9.24 6.49 -8.24
CA GLY A 54 -8.67 7.06 -9.46
C GLY A 54 -9.46 8.29 -9.91
N LEU A 55 -8.94 9.49 -9.70
CA LEU A 55 -9.58 10.73 -10.14
C LEU A 55 -9.30 11.05 -11.60
N SER A 56 -8.21 10.55 -12.12
CA SER A 56 -7.81 10.57 -13.53
C SER A 56 -6.78 9.46 -13.78
N LYS A 57 -6.42 9.25 -15.04
CA LYS A 57 -5.36 8.28 -15.39
C LYS A 57 -3.97 8.62 -14.84
N TRP A 58 -3.81 9.77 -14.18
CA TRP A 58 -2.53 10.24 -13.61
C TRP A 58 -2.61 10.61 -12.13
N PHE A 59 -3.80 10.51 -11.51
CA PHE A 59 -3.97 11.03 -10.17
C PHE A 59 -4.93 10.19 -9.36
N GLU A 60 -4.47 9.76 -8.19
CA GLU A 60 -5.26 9.05 -7.20
C GLU A 60 -5.24 9.74 -5.84
N VAL A 61 -6.26 9.43 -5.05
CA VAL A 61 -6.35 9.79 -3.65
C VAL A 61 -6.76 8.59 -2.83
N ALA A 62 -6.22 8.49 -1.62
CA ALA A 62 -6.54 7.43 -0.69
C ALA A 62 -6.82 7.98 0.71
N ILE A 63 -7.72 7.33 1.42
CA ILE A 63 -8.10 7.63 2.79
C ILE A 63 -8.11 6.34 3.59
N PHE A 64 -7.40 6.33 4.72
CA PHE A 64 -7.43 5.24 5.69
C PHE A 64 -8.13 5.68 6.96
N LYS A 65 -8.98 4.82 7.45
CA LYS A 65 -9.60 4.94 8.77
C LYS A 65 -9.18 3.77 9.64
N GLY A 66 -8.30 4.01 10.59
CA GLY A 66 -7.98 3.09 11.68
C GLY A 66 -8.96 3.22 12.83
N PHE A 67 -9.21 2.13 13.54
CA PHE A 67 -10.15 2.10 14.66
C PHE A 67 -9.46 2.05 16.03
N GLU A 68 -8.24 1.47 16.11
CA GLU A 68 -7.49 1.30 17.36
C GLU A 68 -5.96 1.52 17.14
N PRO A 69 -5.44 2.76 17.27
CA PRO A 69 -6.11 4.01 17.65
C PRO A 69 -7.06 4.55 16.57
N ASN A 70 -8.01 5.39 16.99
CA ASN A 70 -8.89 6.11 16.08
C ASN A 70 -8.09 7.13 15.27
N GLU A 71 -7.79 6.83 14.02
CA GLU A 71 -6.88 7.55 13.17
C GLU A 71 -7.47 7.74 11.77
N LEU A 72 -7.18 8.89 11.15
CA LEU A 72 -7.54 9.19 9.78
C LEU A 72 -6.28 9.63 9.04
N ILE A 73 -5.90 8.87 8.00
CA ILE A 73 -4.70 9.08 7.21
C ILE A 73 -5.10 9.30 5.76
N PHE A 74 -4.41 10.20 5.09
CA PHE A 74 -4.59 10.52 3.67
C PHE A 74 -3.31 10.23 2.90
N GLY A 75 -3.49 9.84 1.66
CA GLY A 75 -2.44 9.69 0.68
C GLY A 75 -2.88 10.18 -0.69
N THR A 76 -1.90 10.44 -1.54
CA THR A 76 -2.14 10.81 -2.94
C THR A 76 -0.94 10.41 -3.77
N GLU A 77 -1.18 10.06 -5.03
CA GLU A 77 -0.15 9.70 -5.97
C GLU A 77 -0.40 10.33 -7.34
N ILE A 78 0.68 10.71 -8.01
CA ILE A 78 0.69 11.29 -9.36
C ILE A 78 1.56 10.41 -10.25
N GLY A 79 0.96 9.79 -11.25
CA GLY A 79 1.65 9.06 -12.30
C GLY A 79 2.30 10.01 -13.30
N LEU A 80 3.63 10.06 -13.31
CA LEU A 80 4.43 10.85 -14.26
C LEU A 80 4.62 10.09 -15.58
N LEU A 81 4.69 8.76 -15.51
CA LEU A 81 4.69 7.86 -16.65
C LEU A 81 3.73 6.70 -16.31
N THR A 82 2.61 6.63 -17.05
CA THR A 82 1.51 5.68 -16.77
C THR A 82 1.32 4.68 -17.93
N LYS A 83 2.36 4.49 -18.75
CA LYS A 83 2.30 3.59 -19.90
C LYS A 83 3.22 2.41 -19.71
N GLU A 84 2.64 1.23 -19.56
CA GLU A 84 3.38 -0.02 -19.51
C GLU A 84 4.33 -0.20 -20.70
N PRO A 85 5.45 -0.89 -20.51
CA PRO A 85 5.82 -1.62 -19.30
C PRO A 85 6.53 -0.78 -18.24
N TYR A 86 6.82 0.50 -18.49
CA TYR A 86 7.55 1.35 -17.56
C TYR A 86 6.63 2.39 -16.93
N LEU A 87 6.65 2.44 -15.61
CA LEU A 87 5.86 3.36 -14.81
C LEU A 87 6.77 4.24 -13.96
N LEU A 88 6.31 5.44 -13.65
CA LEU A 88 6.98 6.37 -12.74
C LEU A 88 5.92 7.17 -12.03
N SER A 89 6.01 7.24 -10.72
CA SER A 89 5.12 8.04 -9.90
C SER A 89 5.87 8.83 -8.82
N ILE A 90 5.21 9.83 -8.31
CA ILE A 90 5.53 10.52 -7.07
C ILE A 90 4.28 10.54 -6.21
N GLY A 91 4.44 10.35 -4.93
CA GLY A 91 3.33 10.29 -4.02
C GLY A 91 3.66 10.90 -2.67
N PHE A 92 2.63 10.89 -1.87
CA PHE A 92 2.65 11.40 -0.54
C PHE A 92 1.70 10.55 0.30
N SER A 93 2.18 9.96 1.35
CA SER A 93 1.41 9.10 2.24
C SER A 93 1.48 9.59 3.68
N ASN A 94 0.71 8.97 4.57
CA ASN A 94 0.75 9.18 6.01
C ASN A 94 0.45 10.62 6.49
N TRP A 95 -0.25 11.43 5.69
CA TRP A 95 -0.70 12.71 6.20
C TRP A 95 -1.96 12.55 7.06
N SER A 96 -1.92 13.09 8.28
CA SER A 96 -3.06 13.08 9.18
C SER A 96 -3.24 14.46 9.84
N PRO A 97 -4.47 14.99 9.89
CA PRO A 97 -4.74 16.26 10.55
C PRO A 97 -4.74 16.16 12.09
N HIS A 98 -4.75 14.94 12.63
CA HIS A 98 -4.97 14.70 14.06
C HIS A 98 -3.91 13.83 14.72
N SER A 99 -3.01 13.25 13.98
CA SER A 99 -1.91 12.42 14.50
C SER A 99 -0.56 13.09 14.27
N HIS A 100 0.41 12.71 15.09
CA HIS A 100 1.82 13.12 14.91
C HIS A 100 2.55 12.23 13.89
N VAL A 101 1.82 11.64 12.95
CA VAL A 101 2.42 10.85 11.87
C VAL A 101 2.99 11.81 10.84
N ASP A 102 4.27 11.68 10.58
CA ASP A 102 4.96 12.54 9.61
C ASP A 102 4.58 12.12 8.18
N PRO A 103 4.25 13.10 7.34
CA PRO A 103 4.02 12.85 5.92
C PRO A 103 5.23 12.23 5.25
N GLN A 104 5.01 11.21 4.43
CA GLN A 104 6.05 10.50 3.71
C GLN A 104 5.95 10.75 2.21
N PRO A 105 6.66 11.74 1.65
CA PRO A 105 6.81 11.86 0.22
C PRO A 105 7.66 10.70 -0.31
N TYR A 106 7.30 10.19 -1.49
CA TYR A 106 8.01 9.11 -2.15
C TYR A 106 8.07 9.29 -3.66
N ILE A 107 9.01 8.57 -4.28
CA ILE A 107 9.11 8.40 -5.72
C ILE A 107 9.35 6.92 -6.03
N GLU A 108 8.64 6.40 -7.02
CA GLU A 108 8.69 5.00 -7.41
C GLU A 108 8.78 4.83 -8.91
N VAL A 109 9.51 3.80 -9.31
CA VAL A 109 9.57 3.30 -10.68
C VAL A 109 9.05 1.88 -10.72
N GLY A 110 8.34 1.51 -11.80
CA GLY A 110 7.82 0.18 -12.00
C GLY A 110 8.14 -0.37 -13.38
N TYR A 111 8.16 -1.70 -13.44
CA TYR A 111 8.16 -2.46 -14.68
C TYR A 111 7.04 -3.51 -14.62
N TRP A 112 6.06 -3.38 -15.47
CA TRP A 112 4.90 -4.27 -15.62
C TRP A 112 5.02 -5.07 -16.91
N GLY A 113 5.48 -6.30 -16.83
CA GLY A 113 5.45 -7.28 -17.93
C GLY A 113 4.23 -8.17 -17.83
N ASP A 114 4.10 -9.15 -18.74
CA ASP A 114 2.93 -10.02 -18.85
C ASP A 114 2.58 -10.75 -17.52
N HIS A 115 3.61 -11.23 -16.82
CA HIS A 115 3.45 -11.96 -15.55
C HIS A 115 4.27 -11.37 -14.41
N HIS A 116 5.23 -10.50 -14.71
CA HIS A 116 6.20 -10.00 -13.76
C HIS A 116 6.00 -8.51 -13.53
N LYS A 117 5.90 -8.11 -12.27
CA LYS A 117 5.83 -6.71 -11.86
C LYS A 117 6.94 -6.42 -10.86
N PHE A 118 7.68 -5.37 -11.12
CA PHE A 118 8.77 -4.91 -10.26
C PHE A 118 8.52 -3.45 -9.86
N THR A 119 8.70 -3.14 -8.59
CA THR A 119 8.67 -1.79 -8.05
C THR A 119 9.95 -1.51 -7.32
N ALA A 120 10.52 -0.32 -7.51
CA ALA A 120 11.62 0.19 -6.71
C ALA A 120 11.42 1.68 -6.48
N GLY A 121 11.77 2.16 -5.29
CA GLY A 121 11.56 3.55 -4.95
C GLY A 121 12.28 3.96 -3.68
N VAL A 122 12.06 5.19 -3.31
CA VAL A 122 12.51 5.77 -2.05
C VAL A 122 11.39 6.60 -1.44
N ALA A 123 11.23 6.49 -0.12
CA ALA A 123 10.38 7.36 0.68
C ALA A 123 11.26 8.17 1.66
N TYR A 124 10.79 9.33 2.05
CA TYR A 124 11.42 10.12 3.09
C TYR A 124 10.52 10.12 4.32
N ALA A 125 10.98 9.49 5.38
CA ALA A 125 10.24 9.31 6.63
C ALA A 125 11.09 9.73 7.82
N GLU A 126 10.51 10.43 8.78
CA GLU A 126 11.13 10.77 10.06
C GLU A 126 12.60 11.28 9.95
N SER A 127 12.89 12.10 8.96
CA SER A 127 14.23 12.66 8.68
C SER A 127 15.25 11.68 8.09
N HIS A 128 14.84 10.54 7.60
CA HIS A 128 15.70 9.60 6.88
C HIS A 128 15.04 9.07 5.60
N THR A 129 15.87 8.52 4.72
CA THR A 129 15.40 7.94 3.46
C THR A 129 15.24 6.43 3.64
N GLU A 130 14.12 5.92 3.18
CA GLU A 130 13.77 4.51 3.17
C GLU A 130 13.74 3.96 1.74
N ALA A 131 14.33 2.79 1.53
CA ALA A 131 14.25 2.08 0.27
C ALA A 131 12.94 1.30 0.19
N ILE A 132 12.31 1.32 -0.97
CA ILE A 132 11.08 0.59 -1.29
C ILE A 132 11.44 -0.39 -2.41
N LEU A 133 11.11 -1.66 -2.23
CA LEU A 133 11.32 -2.71 -3.22
C LEU A 133 10.11 -3.64 -3.25
N GLY A 134 9.67 -4.00 -4.44
CA GLY A 134 8.55 -4.92 -4.61
C GLY A 134 8.66 -5.79 -5.84
N TYR A 135 8.06 -6.97 -5.74
CA TYR A 135 7.92 -7.90 -6.84
C TYR A 135 6.60 -8.64 -6.73
N ALA A 136 5.91 -8.77 -7.85
CA ALA A 136 4.75 -9.65 -7.96
C ALA A 136 4.84 -10.54 -9.20
N TYR A 137 4.25 -11.73 -9.09
CA TYR A 137 4.13 -12.71 -10.16
C TYR A 137 2.68 -13.14 -10.32
N ASP A 138 2.10 -12.84 -11.48
CA ASP A 138 0.75 -13.26 -11.86
C ASP A 138 0.80 -14.67 -12.46
N PHE A 139 0.34 -15.69 -11.74
CA PHE A 139 0.21 -17.06 -12.27
C PHE A 139 -0.86 -17.12 -13.36
N ASN A 140 -1.94 -16.39 -13.16
CA ASN A 140 -3.08 -16.20 -14.04
C ASN A 140 -3.93 -15.03 -13.52
N ASP A 141 -5.08 -14.78 -14.13
CA ASP A 141 -5.99 -13.68 -13.75
C ASP A 141 -6.59 -13.82 -12.33
N THR A 142 -6.47 -15.02 -11.74
CA THR A 142 -7.04 -15.33 -10.41
C THR A 142 -6.02 -15.26 -9.29
N TRP A 143 -4.76 -15.60 -9.56
CA TRP A 143 -3.75 -15.80 -8.52
C TRP A 143 -2.46 -15.02 -8.80
N ARG A 144 -2.05 -14.24 -7.79
CA ARG A 144 -0.76 -13.55 -7.74
C ARG A 144 -0.05 -13.90 -6.46
N VAL A 145 1.27 -14.08 -6.50
CA VAL A 145 2.13 -14.00 -5.35
C VAL A 145 2.88 -12.68 -5.37
N GLN A 146 3.07 -12.08 -4.20
CA GLN A 146 3.78 -10.81 -4.10
C GLN A 146 4.65 -10.75 -2.86
N VAL A 147 5.79 -10.09 -2.99
CA VAL A 147 6.74 -9.82 -1.92
C VAL A 147 7.14 -8.37 -1.99
N ASP A 148 7.31 -7.74 -0.84
CA ASP A 148 7.81 -6.39 -0.77
C ASP A 148 8.65 -6.13 0.48
N PHE A 149 9.38 -5.06 0.43
CA PHE A 149 10.28 -4.61 1.47
C PHE A 149 10.32 -3.09 1.50
N GLN A 150 10.20 -2.54 2.69
CA GLN A 150 10.52 -1.15 2.97
C GLN A 150 11.57 -1.12 4.08
N SER A 151 12.66 -0.41 3.86
CA SER A 151 13.71 -0.27 4.87
C SER A 151 13.27 0.66 6.01
N GLY A 152 14.03 0.64 7.10
CA GLY A 152 13.73 1.49 8.27
C GLY A 152 13.09 0.73 9.42
N SER A 153 13.10 1.38 10.58
CA SER A 153 12.44 0.90 11.80
C SER A 153 10.93 1.05 11.67
N GLY A 154 10.18 0.10 12.22
CA GLY A 154 8.72 0.08 12.09
C GLY A 154 8.19 -0.50 10.77
N ASN A 155 9.06 -0.74 9.79
CA ASN A 155 8.71 -1.36 8.51
C ASN A 155 9.00 -2.87 8.51
N SER A 156 8.66 -3.53 7.41
CA SER A 156 8.68 -4.99 7.30
C SER A 156 9.19 -5.49 5.94
N SER A 157 9.52 -6.76 5.90
CA SER A 157 9.58 -7.58 4.68
C SER A 157 8.31 -8.43 4.63
N THR A 158 7.67 -8.53 3.47
CA THR A 158 6.38 -9.19 3.37
C THR A 158 6.35 -10.26 2.28
N ILE A 159 5.46 -11.22 2.45
CA ILE A 159 5.04 -12.16 1.40
C ILE A 159 3.54 -12.37 1.49
N GLY A 160 2.84 -12.24 0.38
CA GLY A 160 1.39 -12.42 0.31
C GLY A 160 0.95 -13.11 -0.96
N ILE A 161 -0.32 -13.51 -0.95
CA ILE A 161 -1.01 -14.09 -2.10
C ILE A 161 -2.27 -13.26 -2.33
N VAL A 162 -2.48 -12.80 -3.55
CA VAL A 162 -3.74 -12.17 -3.96
C VAL A 162 -4.60 -13.20 -4.66
N TRP A 163 -5.81 -13.34 -4.20
CA TRP A 163 -6.86 -14.11 -4.84
C TRP A 163 -7.92 -13.15 -5.42
N SER A 164 -7.94 -13.00 -6.74
CA SER A 164 -9.00 -12.29 -7.47
C SER A 164 -10.21 -13.22 -7.57
N ILE A 165 -11.21 -13.00 -6.69
CA ILE A 165 -12.45 -13.79 -6.64
C ILE A 165 -13.26 -13.53 -7.90
N ASN A 166 -13.27 -12.29 -8.36
CA ASN A 166 -13.78 -11.83 -9.65
C ASN A 166 -13.10 -10.49 -10.00
N ASP A 167 -13.51 -9.84 -11.09
CA ASP A 167 -12.91 -8.59 -11.59
C ASP A 167 -12.95 -7.45 -10.57
N ASP A 168 -13.89 -7.47 -9.63
CA ASP A 168 -14.14 -6.37 -8.70
C ASP A 168 -13.76 -6.72 -7.25
N CYS A 169 -13.41 -8.00 -6.96
CA CYS A 169 -13.29 -8.49 -5.59
C CYS A 169 -11.99 -9.27 -5.39
N GLN A 170 -11.19 -8.87 -4.41
CA GLN A 170 -9.90 -9.48 -4.10
C GLN A 170 -9.76 -9.78 -2.59
N LEU A 171 -9.02 -10.84 -2.29
CA LEU A 171 -8.56 -11.20 -0.95
C LEU A 171 -7.03 -11.32 -0.97
N ASN A 172 -6.37 -10.64 -0.04
CA ASN A 172 -4.90 -10.66 0.09
C ASN A 172 -4.48 -11.05 1.52
N PRO A 173 -4.29 -12.33 1.83
CA PRO A 173 -3.54 -12.74 3.02
C PRO A 173 -2.04 -12.57 2.81
N ALA A 174 -1.34 -12.07 3.84
CA ALA A 174 0.09 -11.89 3.84
C ALA A 174 0.73 -12.15 5.21
N ILE A 175 2.04 -12.39 5.18
CA ILE A 175 2.91 -12.49 6.35
C ILE A 175 3.91 -11.35 6.30
N TYR A 176 4.10 -10.70 7.42
CA TYR A 176 5.04 -9.61 7.64
C TYR A 176 6.13 -10.05 8.61
N VAL A 177 7.37 -9.74 8.30
CA VAL A 177 8.51 -9.92 9.19
C VAL A 177 9.09 -8.54 9.48
N THR A 178 8.98 -8.08 10.73
CA THR A 178 9.42 -6.74 11.12
C THR A 178 10.93 -6.56 10.93
N ASN A 179 11.35 -5.36 10.53
CA ASN A 179 12.77 -5.03 10.42
C ASN A 179 13.44 -4.84 11.78
N ASP A 180 12.65 -4.49 12.81
CA ASP A 180 13.13 -4.26 14.16
C ASP A 180 13.52 -5.56 14.85
N ARG A 181 14.49 -5.50 15.76
CA ARG A 181 14.90 -6.64 16.55
C ARG A 181 14.26 -6.60 17.94
N PRO A 182 13.74 -7.74 18.44
CA PRO A 182 13.66 -9.05 17.79
C PRO A 182 12.67 -9.02 16.60
N HIS A 183 13.02 -9.67 15.50
CA HIS A 183 12.12 -9.83 14.37
C HIS A 183 10.86 -10.58 14.77
N GLU A 184 9.72 -10.05 14.40
CA GLU A 184 8.42 -10.67 14.68
C GLU A 184 7.72 -11.05 13.38
N VAL A 185 6.98 -12.14 13.43
CA VAL A 185 6.17 -12.62 12.32
C VAL A 185 4.72 -12.31 12.63
N LEU A 186 4.09 -11.51 11.78
CA LEU A 186 2.75 -11.00 11.98
C LEU A 186 1.87 -11.34 10.76
N GLY A 187 0.60 -11.62 11.03
CA GLY A 187 -0.38 -11.89 9.98
C GLY A 187 -1.06 -10.60 9.52
N TYR A 188 -1.44 -10.60 8.26
CA TYR A 188 -2.21 -9.56 7.61
C TYR A 188 -3.23 -10.19 6.67
N VAL A 189 -4.39 -9.59 6.54
CA VAL A 189 -5.36 -9.90 5.51
C VAL A 189 -6.11 -8.63 5.10
N SER A 190 -6.29 -8.44 3.81
CA SER A 190 -7.20 -7.42 3.27
C SER A 190 -8.23 -8.06 2.34
N PHE A 191 -9.43 -7.49 2.38
CA PHE A 191 -10.51 -7.74 1.44
C PHE A 191 -10.83 -6.44 0.74
N THR A 192 -10.78 -6.42 -0.60
CA THR A 192 -11.00 -5.23 -1.41
C THR A 192 -12.16 -5.47 -2.36
N TYR A 193 -13.03 -4.47 -2.48
CA TYR A 193 -14.08 -4.41 -3.50
C TYR A 193 -13.99 -3.09 -4.28
N THR A 194 -13.98 -3.18 -5.61
CA THR A 194 -13.86 -2.04 -6.52
C THR A 194 -15.21 -1.70 -7.15
N PHE A 195 -15.60 -0.45 -7.05
CA PHE A 195 -16.79 0.13 -7.67
C PHE A 195 -16.39 0.98 -8.87
N HIS A 196 -17.05 0.81 -9.99
CA HIS A 196 -16.87 1.65 -11.17
C HIS A 196 -17.86 2.82 -11.11
N VAL A 197 -17.49 3.94 -10.49
CA VAL A 197 -18.37 5.07 -10.18
C VAL A 197 -18.66 5.90 -11.43
N TRP A 198 -17.65 6.12 -12.28
CA TRP A 198 -17.79 6.74 -13.60
C TRP A 198 -16.74 6.17 -14.57
N GLY A 199 -16.85 6.46 -15.87
CA GLY A 199 -15.93 5.95 -16.89
C GLY A 199 -16.36 4.65 -17.55
N GLY A 200 -17.10 3.79 -16.85
CA GLY A 200 -17.59 2.49 -17.35
C GLY A 200 -16.49 1.46 -17.64
N LYS A 201 -16.78 0.17 -17.50
CA LYS A 201 -15.88 -0.91 -17.99
C LYS A 201 -15.70 -0.70 -19.51
N LYS A 202 -14.46 -0.51 -19.97
CA LYS A 202 -14.10 -0.55 -21.39
C LYS A 202 -13.95 -1.98 -21.84
#